data_d5f46f15b899185719a5cf0ff5a82a7c
#
_entry.id   d5f46f15b899185719a5cf0ff5a82a7c
#
_cell.length_a   1.000
_cell.length_b   1.000
_cell.length_c   1.000
_cell.angle_alpha   90.00
_cell.angle_beta   90.00
_cell.angle_gamma   90.00
#
_symmetry.space_group_name_H-M   'P 1'
#
loop_
_entity.id
_entity.type
_entity.pdbx_description
1 polymer ?
#
loop_
_entity_poly.entity_id
_entity_poly.type
_entity_poly.pdbx_seq_one_letter_code
_entity_poly.pdbx_strand_id
1 'polypeptide(L)'
;MMRGSTTIFTVKDATASLAYYRDCVGFDVAFEYGTPTFYVGLYSGEVSLHLIAAAQAPRPPGHAAVSIYVDDVDAVHADLVRRGAKIRNAPKDQDYGLRDFAIADIDGNMIFFATELKTS
;
A
#
# COMPACT_ATOMS: atom_id res chain seq x y z
N MET A 1 -12.37 -20.68 -11.58
CA MET A 1 -11.43 -19.65 -12.05
C MET A 1 -11.20 -18.59 -10.97
N MET A 2 -9.94 -18.23 -10.75
CA MET A 2 -9.60 -17.12 -9.84
C MET A 2 -9.94 -15.79 -10.50
N ARG A 3 -10.43 -14.81 -9.73
CA ARG A 3 -10.95 -13.56 -10.29
C ARG A 3 -10.27 -12.30 -9.76
N GLY A 4 -9.39 -12.44 -8.81
CA GLY A 4 -8.71 -11.30 -8.22
C GLY A 4 -8.15 -11.65 -6.85
N SER A 5 -7.57 -10.67 -6.21
CA SER A 5 -6.98 -10.85 -4.89
C SER A 5 -7.09 -9.58 -4.07
N THR A 6 -7.00 -9.72 -2.77
CA THR A 6 -6.89 -8.62 -1.83
C THR A 6 -5.73 -8.91 -0.88
N THR A 7 -4.82 -7.97 -0.76
CA THR A 7 -3.72 -8.06 0.19
C THR A 7 -4.20 -7.58 1.55
N ILE A 8 -3.84 -8.29 2.61
CA ILE A 8 -4.23 -7.94 3.98
C ILE A 8 -2.98 -7.62 4.78
N PHE A 9 -2.88 -6.39 5.27
CA PHE A 9 -1.78 -5.95 6.13
C PHE A 9 -2.24 -5.94 7.59
N THR A 10 -1.40 -6.47 8.48
CA THR A 10 -1.60 -6.31 9.92
C THR A 10 -1.00 -4.99 10.37
N VAL A 11 -1.78 -4.20 11.09
CA VAL A 11 -1.41 -2.88 11.62
C VAL A 11 -1.72 -2.81 13.12
N LYS A 12 -1.04 -1.94 13.85
CA LYS A 12 -1.29 -1.79 15.28
C LYS A 12 -2.65 -1.13 15.54
N ASP A 13 -2.95 -0.07 14.81
CA ASP A 13 -4.14 0.76 14.99
C ASP A 13 -4.82 0.96 13.63
N ALA A 14 -5.98 0.32 13.44
CA ALA A 14 -6.69 0.37 12.17
C ALA A 14 -7.14 1.79 11.80
N THR A 15 -7.57 2.60 12.77
CA THR A 15 -8.02 3.96 12.52
C THR A 15 -6.87 4.87 12.11
N ALA A 16 -5.73 4.79 12.79
CA ALA A 16 -4.54 5.58 12.45
C ALA A 16 -4.00 5.18 11.08
N SER A 17 -3.98 3.89 10.79
CA SER A 17 -3.49 3.38 9.49
C SER A 17 -4.44 3.77 8.36
N LEU A 18 -5.75 3.73 8.58
CA LEU A 18 -6.72 4.21 7.59
C LEU A 18 -6.41 5.66 7.20
N ALA A 19 -6.19 6.52 8.18
CA ALA A 19 -5.89 7.93 7.93
C ALA A 19 -4.61 8.09 7.10
N TYR A 20 -3.58 7.32 7.40
CA TYR A 20 -2.34 7.33 6.63
C TYR A 20 -2.57 6.92 5.18
N TYR A 21 -3.25 5.81 4.96
CA TYR A 21 -3.50 5.31 3.61
C TYR A 21 -4.40 6.24 2.81
N ARG A 22 -5.40 6.81 3.44
CA ARG A 22 -6.29 7.77 2.79
C ARG A 22 -5.57 9.07 2.44
N ASP A 23 -4.87 9.67 3.41
CA ASP A 23 -4.34 11.04 3.28
C ASP A 23 -2.94 11.07 2.66
N CYS A 24 -2.08 10.11 3.02
CA CYS A 24 -0.68 10.11 2.58
C CYS A 24 -0.41 9.19 1.39
N VAL A 25 -1.24 8.19 1.16
CA VAL A 25 -1.07 7.26 0.04
C VAL A 25 -2.14 7.45 -1.03
N GLY A 26 -3.27 8.03 -0.68
CA GLY A 26 -4.31 8.37 -1.65
C GLY A 26 -5.27 7.24 -1.95
N PHE A 27 -5.40 6.26 -1.06
CA PHE A 27 -6.41 5.22 -1.20
C PHE A 27 -7.78 5.75 -0.78
N ASP A 28 -8.81 5.20 -1.38
CA ASP A 28 -10.19 5.44 -0.97
C ASP A 28 -10.63 4.39 0.02
N VAL A 29 -11.55 4.76 0.92
CA VAL A 29 -12.09 3.86 1.93
C VAL A 29 -13.35 3.18 1.40
N ALA A 30 -13.33 1.85 1.32
CA ALA A 30 -14.50 1.06 0.93
C ALA A 30 -15.41 0.79 2.11
N PHE A 31 -14.82 0.43 3.26
CA PHE A 31 -15.59 0.14 4.48
C PHE A 31 -14.69 0.14 5.71
N GLU A 32 -15.33 0.30 6.86
CA GLU A 32 -14.74 0.09 8.19
C GLU A 32 -15.63 -0.90 8.94
N TYR A 33 -15.02 -1.77 9.74
CA TYR A 33 -15.73 -2.78 10.48
C TYR A 33 -15.26 -2.86 11.93
N GLY A 34 -16.22 -2.99 12.84
CA GLY A 34 -15.98 -3.14 14.26
C GLY A 34 -16.18 -1.84 15.06
N THR A 35 -16.36 -2.00 16.38
CA THR A 35 -16.50 -0.90 17.33
C THR A 35 -15.69 -1.24 18.56
N PRO A 36 -14.48 -0.65 18.75
CA PRO A 36 -13.79 0.23 17.79
C PRO A 36 -13.39 -0.49 16.50
N THR A 37 -13.12 0.27 15.44
CA THR A 37 -12.76 -0.27 14.13
C THR A 37 -11.52 -1.16 14.24
N PHE A 38 -11.60 -2.39 13.71
CA PHE A 38 -10.45 -3.30 13.69
C PHE A 38 -10.17 -3.87 12.31
N TYR A 39 -11.00 -3.59 11.31
CA TYR A 39 -10.81 -4.06 9.95
C TYR A 39 -11.25 -2.97 8.98
N VAL A 40 -10.43 -2.70 7.97
CA VAL A 40 -10.65 -1.64 7.00
C VAL A 40 -10.44 -2.17 5.60
N GLY A 41 -11.34 -1.84 4.68
CA GLY A 41 -11.17 -2.10 3.26
C GLY A 41 -10.83 -0.81 2.53
N LEU A 42 -9.75 -0.85 1.77
CA LEU A 42 -9.25 0.27 0.97
C LEU A 42 -9.16 -0.13 -0.49
N TYR A 43 -9.27 0.84 -1.39
CA TYR A 43 -9.07 0.59 -2.81
C TYR A 43 -8.47 1.81 -3.51
N SER A 44 -7.84 1.56 -4.63
CA SER A 44 -7.37 2.58 -5.56
C SER A 44 -7.39 1.96 -6.96
N GLY A 45 -8.29 2.46 -7.82
CA GLY A 45 -8.52 1.81 -9.11
C GLY A 45 -8.91 0.34 -8.92
N GLU A 46 -8.14 -0.56 -9.51
CA GLU A 46 -8.38 -2.01 -9.40
C GLU A 46 -7.62 -2.66 -8.25
N VAL A 47 -6.90 -1.88 -7.46
CA VAL A 47 -6.13 -2.38 -6.32
C VAL A 47 -6.98 -2.40 -5.06
N SER A 48 -7.00 -3.54 -4.37
CA SER A 48 -7.69 -3.72 -3.10
C SER A 48 -6.68 -4.04 -2.00
N LEU A 49 -6.79 -3.34 -0.88
CA LEU A 49 -5.90 -3.52 0.27
C LEU A 49 -6.73 -3.45 1.53
N HIS A 50 -6.65 -4.48 2.35
CA HIS A 50 -7.32 -4.49 3.64
C HIS A 50 -6.32 -4.34 4.79
N LEU A 51 -6.79 -3.75 5.88
CA LEU A 51 -6.01 -3.60 7.11
C LEU A 51 -6.74 -4.32 8.22
N ILE A 52 -5.99 -5.07 9.03
CA ILE A 52 -6.52 -5.73 10.21
C ILE A 52 -5.70 -5.31 11.44
N ALA A 53 -6.39 -4.93 12.52
CA ALA A 53 -5.71 -4.56 13.77
C ALA A 53 -5.03 -5.79 14.39
N ALA A 54 -3.84 -5.58 14.94
CA ALA A 54 -3.02 -6.67 15.50
C ALA A 54 -3.75 -7.49 16.56
N ALA A 55 -4.60 -6.87 17.36
CA ALA A 55 -5.36 -7.58 18.39
C ALA A 55 -6.32 -8.64 17.81
N GLN A 56 -6.66 -8.52 16.52
CA GLN A 56 -7.59 -9.45 15.85
C GLN A 56 -6.88 -10.31 14.81
N ALA A 57 -5.57 -10.15 14.65
CA ALA A 57 -4.81 -10.81 13.58
C ALA A 57 -3.92 -11.92 14.12
N PRO A 58 -3.70 -12.99 13.32
CA PRO A 58 -2.75 -14.04 13.72
C PRO A 58 -1.29 -13.68 13.42
N ARG A 59 -1.04 -12.54 12.77
CA ARG A 59 0.31 -12.12 12.36
C ARG A 59 0.73 -10.84 13.06
N PRO A 60 2.05 -10.65 13.31
CA PRO A 60 2.53 -9.39 13.87
C PRO A 60 2.39 -8.25 12.84
N PRO A 61 2.21 -7.00 13.30
CA PRO A 61 2.13 -5.86 12.39
C PRO A 61 3.47 -5.55 11.73
N GLY A 62 3.42 -4.98 10.52
CA GLY A 62 4.60 -4.41 9.89
C GLY A 62 5.48 -5.37 9.10
N HIS A 63 5.05 -6.60 8.86
CA HIS A 63 5.88 -7.64 8.23
C HIS A 63 5.43 -8.04 6.83
N ALA A 64 4.46 -7.34 6.26
CA ALA A 64 3.93 -7.69 4.93
C ALA A 64 4.41 -6.72 3.85
N ALA A 65 4.30 -7.16 2.60
CA ALA A 65 4.63 -6.33 1.45
C ALA A 65 3.71 -6.66 0.28
N VAL A 66 3.52 -5.69 -0.59
CA VAL A 66 2.79 -5.87 -1.85
C VAL A 66 3.46 -5.04 -2.94
N SER A 67 3.45 -5.57 -4.16
CA SER A 67 3.87 -4.81 -5.35
C SER A 67 2.63 -4.38 -6.11
N ILE A 68 2.57 -3.11 -6.45
CA ILE A 68 1.47 -2.51 -7.21
C ILE A 68 2.03 -1.98 -8.53
N TYR A 69 1.44 -2.40 -9.64
CA TYR A 69 1.84 -1.91 -10.95
C TYR A 69 1.07 -0.65 -11.28
N VAL A 70 1.78 0.36 -11.76
CA VAL A 70 1.23 1.67 -12.12
C VAL A 70 1.71 2.06 -13.52
N ASP A 71 0.98 2.95 -14.17
CA ASP A 71 1.34 3.39 -15.53
C ASP A 71 2.57 4.30 -15.55
N ASP A 72 2.70 5.17 -14.56
CA ASP A 72 3.80 6.13 -14.48
C ASP A 72 4.30 6.22 -13.03
N VAL A 73 5.35 5.48 -12.74
CA VAL A 73 5.89 5.38 -11.39
C VAL A 73 6.47 6.71 -10.90
N ASP A 74 7.02 7.54 -11.80
CA ASP A 74 7.56 8.83 -11.38
C ASP A 74 6.45 9.81 -10.97
N ALA A 75 5.30 9.77 -11.66
CA ALA A 75 4.15 10.58 -11.29
C ALA A 75 3.59 10.15 -9.93
N VAL A 76 3.51 8.84 -9.70
CA VAL A 76 3.07 8.30 -8.40
C VAL A 76 4.03 8.74 -7.29
N HIS A 77 5.32 8.64 -7.52
CA HIS A 77 6.34 9.06 -6.55
C HIS A 77 6.17 10.55 -6.20
N ALA A 78 6.03 11.41 -7.20
CA ALA A 78 5.87 12.85 -6.98
C ALA A 78 4.60 13.14 -6.14
N ASP A 79 3.51 12.45 -6.44
CA ASP A 79 2.26 12.60 -5.69
C ASP A 79 2.41 12.16 -4.24
N LEU A 80 3.05 11.02 -4.00
CA LEU A 80 3.23 10.50 -2.65
C LEU A 80 4.19 11.34 -1.82
N VAL A 81 5.23 11.90 -2.43
CA VAL A 81 6.11 12.87 -1.75
C VAL A 81 5.29 14.07 -1.29
N ARG A 82 4.44 14.61 -2.17
CA ARG A 82 3.60 15.76 -1.85
C ARG A 82 2.63 15.46 -0.72
N ARG A 83 2.09 14.23 -0.67
CA ARG A 83 1.13 13.80 0.36
C ARG A 83 1.78 13.46 1.70
N GLY A 84 3.10 13.35 1.75
CA GLY A 84 3.81 13.05 2.99
C GLY A 84 3.96 11.56 3.31
N ALA A 85 3.88 10.68 2.31
CA ALA A 85 4.10 9.25 2.51
C ALA A 85 5.54 8.99 2.94
N LYS A 86 5.75 7.87 3.63
CA LYS A 86 7.08 7.45 4.08
C LYS A 86 7.84 6.79 2.94
N ILE A 87 8.51 7.60 2.13
CA ILE A 87 9.29 7.13 0.97
C ILE A 87 10.55 6.43 1.47
N ARG A 88 10.79 5.21 0.97
CA ARG A 88 11.97 4.43 1.33
C ARG A 88 13.13 4.68 0.38
N ASN A 89 12.85 4.91 -0.89
CA ASN A 89 13.85 5.16 -1.91
C ASN A 89 13.21 5.85 -3.11
N ALA A 90 14.03 6.53 -3.90
CA ALA A 90 13.59 7.16 -5.15
C ALA A 90 13.39 6.11 -6.25
N PRO A 91 12.55 6.39 -7.27
CA PRO A 91 12.40 5.49 -8.41
C PRO A 91 13.73 5.20 -9.08
N LYS A 92 13.95 3.94 -9.43
CA LYS A 92 15.17 3.47 -10.05
C LYS A 92 14.86 2.34 -11.02
N ASP A 93 15.56 2.32 -12.15
CA ASP A 93 15.51 1.20 -13.10
C ASP A 93 16.25 0.01 -12.49
N GLN A 94 15.59 -1.13 -12.43
CA GLN A 94 16.13 -2.34 -11.84
C GLN A 94 16.55 -3.33 -12.93
N ASP A 95 17.45 -4.24 -12.58
CA ASP A 95 17.96 -5.26 -13.50
C ASP A 95 16.87 -6.23 -13.95
N TYR A 96 15.78 -6.35 -13.18
CA TYR A 96 14.70 -7.29 -13.46
C TYR A 96 13.58 -6.69 -14.34
N GLY A 97 13.82 -5.56 -14.99
CA GLY A 97 12.90 -5.04 -16.00
C GLY A 97 11.82 -4.10 -15.49
N LEU A 98 11.93 -3.62 -14.25
CA LEU A 98 10.99 -2.67 -13.66
C LEU A 98 11.71 -1.39 -13.25
N ARG A 99 10.99 -0.28 -13.31
CA ARG A 99 11.37 0.94 -12.60
C ARG A 99 10.47 1.02 -11.39
N ASP A 100 11.03 1.03 -10.19
CA ASP A 100 10.25 0.96 -8.97
C ASP A 100 10.79 1.84 -7.84
N PHE A 101 9.94 2.05 -6.84
CA PHE A 101 10.30 2.61 -5.55
C PHE A 101 9.39 2.01 -4.49
N ALA A 102 9.74 2.21 -3.23
CA ALA A 102 8.98 1.66 -2.12
C ALA A 102 8.61 2.73 -1.11
N ILE A 103 7.46 2.52 -0.47
CA ILE A 103 7.03 3.27 0.70
C ILE A 103 6.81 2.30 1.85
N ALA A 104 6.83 2.82 3.07
CA ALA A 104 6.43 2.07 4.26
C ALA A 104 5.16 2.68 4.83
N ASP A 105 4.33 1.87 5.48
CA ASP A 105 3.27 2.42 6.30
C ASP A 105 3.79 2.73 7.71
N ILE A 106 2.91 3.17 8.60
CA ILE A 106 3.33 3.57 9.95
C ILE A 106 3.81 2.40 10.81
N ASP A 107 3.51 1.17 10.42
CA ASP A 107 3.95 -0.05 11.11
C ASP A 107 5.13 -0.73 10.44
N GLY A 108 5.50 -0.33 9.24
CA GLY A 108 6.60 -0.91 8.49
C GLY A 108 6.19 -1.86 7.38
N ASN A 109 4.90 -2.07 7.14
CA ASN A 109 4.47 -2.79 5.94
C ASN A 109 4.92 -2.01 4.71
N MET A 110 5.31 -2.72 3.64
CA MET A 110 5.91 -2.11 2.46
C MET A 110 4.99 -2.19 1.27
N ILE A 111 4.95 -1.10 0.50
CA ILE A 111 4.33 -1.10 -0.83
C ILE A 111 5.40 -0.72 -1.84
N PHE A 112 5.59 -1.57 -2.84
CA PHE A 112 6.44 -1.31 -4.00
C PHE A 112 5.55 -0.86 -5.14
N PHE A 113 5.86 0.29 -5.73
CA PHE A 113 5.19 0.77 -6.94
C PHE A 113 6.13 0.57 -8.11
N ALA A 114 5.63 0.00 -9.18
CA ALA A 114 6.47 -0.38 -10.32
C ALA A 114 5.80 -0.09 -11.65
N THR A 115 6.62 0.32 -12.63
CA THR A 115 6.24 0.43 -14.03
C THR A 115 7.20 -0.46 -14.82
N GLU A 116 6.68 -1.22 -15.76
CA GLU A 116 7.51 -2.05 -16.62
C GLU A 116 8.38 -1.19 -17.51
N LEU A 117 9.69 -1.51 -17.61
CA LEU A 117 10.59 -0.85 -18.53
C LEU A 117 10.28 -1.31 -19.95
N LYS A 118 10.28 -0.36 -20.88
CA LYS A 118 10.08 -0.69 -22.29
C LYS A 118 11.32 -1.38 -22.85
N THR A 119 11.10 -2.54 -23.45
CA THR A 119 12.16 -3.18 -24.24
C THR A 119 12.16 -2.56 -25.63
N SER A 120 13.33 -2.15 -26.08
CA SER A 120 13.51 -1.63 -27.42
C SER A 120 13.65 -2.78 -28.42
#